data_f4d0fa9bc878426d8e6eb44c3a325e16
#
_entry.id   f4d0fa9bc878426d8e6eb44c3a325e16
#
_cell.length_a   1.000
_cell.length_b   1.000
_cell.length_c   1.000
_cell.angle_alpha   90.00
_cell.angle_beta   90.00
_cell.angle_gamma   90.00
#
_symmetry.space_group_name_H-M   'P 1'
#
loop_
_entity.id
_entity.type
_entity.pdbx_description
1 polymer ?
#
loop_
_entity_poly.entity_id
_entity_poly.type
_entity_poly.pdbx_seq_one_letter_code
_entity_poly.pdbx_strand_id
1 'polypeptide(L)'
;MKNDNIFLKGLNELRAVAALGVLVHHIELLKYDDRNASLNDTYSLANNTHFHHFIQSLGKHSVYFFFVLSGFLITHLIVQEKKKFGVFDFQKFYMRRILRIWPLYYIIIGLSLFVIPFISAYFGLFETFPNTYYNAVLTTDYSSPKTFWSYLGFLSNYGLSEGITLVGGSQTWSVSIEEQFYLFWPVLLLFVFRSRPYLWLLSSIILIFILNFFFKVDFFAVFKYEYLFIGCIGGLFINSSYFKKISPIIDKKIFYIINLLIILILSFFSVFDKYTQSFVISIFFLSFIILTVNNHFYFRSKIFDEMGKISYGIYMYHPFVMFLVFPVLEYFKTVIFPVNSG
;
A
#
# COMPACT_ATOMS: atom_id res chain seq x y z
N MET A 1 -10.68 35.92 2.38
CA MET A 1 -10.88 34.72 1.58
C MET A 1 -10.62 33.51 2.50
N LYS A 2 -11.67 32.86 2.99
CA LYS A 2 -11.54 31.62 3.75
C LYS A 2 -10.92 30.57 2.82
N ASN A 3 -9.74 30.09 3.17
CA ASN A 3 -9.17 28.89 2.59
C ASN A 3 -10.11 27.72 2.95
N ASP A 4 -11.11 27.46 2.11
CA ASP A 4 -11.85 26.21 2.14
C ASP A 4 -10.90 25.12 1.67
N ASN A 5 -10.02 24.71 2.56
CA ASN A 5 -9.20 23.53 2.36
C ASN A 5 -10.14 22.35 2.14
N ILE A 6 -10.04 21.72 0.97
CA ILE A 6 -10.69 20.45 0.60
C ILE A 6 -10.05 19.33 1.43
N PHE A 7 -9.86 19.57 2.72
CA PHE A 7 -9.19 18.67 3.63
C PHE A 7 -10.24 17.79 4.31
N LEU A 8 -10.23 16.52 3.96
CA LEU A 8 -11.07 15.53 4.60
C LEU A 8 -10.40 15.06 5.90
N LYS A 9 -11.05 15.32 7.03
CA LYS A 9 -10.53 14.96 8.36
C LYS A 9 -10.48 13.44 8.54
N GLY A 10 -9.51 12.96 9.33
CA GLY A 10 -9.35 11.55 9.69
C GLY A 10 -8.55 10.71 8.69
N LEU A 11 -8.30 11.21 7.49
CA LEU A 11 -7.59 10.43 6.46
C LEU A 11 -6.09 10.29 6.73
N ASN A 12 -5.48 11.25 7.43
CA ASN A 12 -4.07 11.11 7.81
C ASN A 12 -3.90 10.00 8.84
N GLU A 13 -4.76 9.96 9.85
CA GLU A 13 -4.75 8.91 10.86
C GLU A 13 -4.90 7.52 10.24
N LEU A 14 -5.79 7.39 9.24
CA LEU A 14 -5.95 6.14 8.50
C LEU A 14 -4.69 5.77 7.69
N ARG A 15 -4.03 6.74 7.08
CA ARG A 15 -2.74 6.52 6.40
C ARG A 15 -1.64 6.08 7.35
N ALA A 16 -1.60 6.66 8.55
CA ALA A 16 -0.63 6.27 9.58
C ALA A 16 -0.83 4.80 9.98
N VAL A 17 -2.07 4.38 10.25
CA VAL A 17 -2.40 3.00 10.61
C VAL A 17 -1.99 2.04 9.50
N ALA A 18 -2.29 2.37 8.24
CA ALA A 18 -1.92 1.53 7.11
C ALA A 18 -0.38 1.44 6.93
N ALA A 19 0.35 2.55 7.07
CA ALA A 19 1.81 2.54 6.99
C ALA A 19 2.44 1.68 8.10
N LEU A 20 1.93 1.78 9.33
CA LEU A 20 2.36 0.93 10.45
C LEU A 20 2.03 -0.55 10.20
N GLY A 21 0.86 -0.86 9.62
CA GLY A 21 0.50 -2.24 9.27
C GLY A 21 1.48 -2.87 8.28
N VAL A 22 1.92 -2.11 7.29
CA VAL A 22 2.97 -2.56 6.35
C VAL A 22 4.31 -2.78 7.08
N LEU A 23 4.70 -1.85 7.95
CA LEU A 23 5.94 -1.94 8.72
C LEU A 23 5.96 -3.18 9.63
N VAL A 24 4.90 -3.39 10.40
CA VAL A 24 4.76 -4.56 11.29
C VAL A 24 4.85 -5.86 10.50
N HIS A 25 4.18 -5.95 9.35
CA HIS A 25 4.25 -7.09 8.46
C HIS A 25 5.68 -7.41 8.02
N HIS A 26 6.43 -6.39 7.55
CA HIS A 26 7.79 -6.61 7.07
C HIS A 26 8.77 -6.94 8.20
N ILE A 27 8.61 -6.36 9.39
CA ILE A 27 9.39 -6.74 10.57
C ILE A 27 9.16 -8.22 10.91
N GLU A 28 7.91 -8.68 10.84
CA GLU A 28 7.58 -10.06 11.12
C GLU A 28 8.15 -11.00 10.06
N LEU A 29 8.06 -10.65 8.76
CA LEU A 29 8.66 -11.45 7.68
C LEU A 29 10.16 -11.67 7.87
N LEU A 30 10.89 -10.70 8.38
CA LEU A 30 12.33 -10.84 8.62
C LEU A 30 12.68 -11.83 9.74
N LYS A 31 11.75 -12.09 10.67
CA LYS A 31 11.93 -13.08 11.74
C LYS A 31 11.78 -14.53 11.24
N TYR A 32 11.01 -14.72 10.16
CA TYR A 32 10.67 -16.06 9.63
C TYR A 32 11.59 -16.51 8.50
N ASP A 33 12.88 -16.28 8.60
CA ASP A 33 13.81 -16.91 7.68
C ASP A 33 13.98 -18.39 8.04
N ASP A 34 13.71 -19.28 7.07
CA ASP A 34 13.76 -20.75 7.23
C ASP A 34 15.09 -21.30 7.76
N ARG A 35 16.16 -20.49 7.72
CA ARG A 35 17.48 -20.86 8.22
C ARG A 35 17.70 -20.61 9.71
N ASN A 36 16.82 -19.85 10.35
CA ASN A 36 16.86 -19.58 11.79
C ASN A 36 15.75 -20.31 12.53
N ALA A 37 15.55 -21.60 12.24
CA ALA A 37 14.56 -22.45 12.90
C ALA A 37 14.66 -22.40 14.44
N SER A 38 15.88 -22.25 14.99
CA SER A 38 16.10 -22.14 16.44
C SER A 38 15.56 -20.86 17.07
N LEU A 39 15.38 -19.79 16.28
CA LEU A 39 14.72 -18.55 16.75
C LEU A 39 13.20 -18.65 16.66
N ASN A 40 12.70 -19.45 15.74
CA ASN A 40 11.28 -19.72 15.56
C ASN A 40 10.68 -20.42 16.78
N ASP A 41 11.40 -21.28 17.46
CA ASP A 41 10.88 -22.07 18.58
C ASP A 41 10.72 -21.26 19.89
N THR A 42 11.53 -20.23 20.09
CA THR A 42 11.57 -19.52 21.38
C THR A 42 10.79 -18.19 21.40
N TYR A 43 10.65 -17.51 20.26
CA TYR A 43 10.07 -16.16 20.19
C TYR A 43 8.96 -16.02 19.16
N SER A 44 8.56 -17.08 18.48
CA SER A 44 7.60 -16.94 17.42
C SER A 44 6.16 -17.05 17.94
N LEU A 45 5.40 -15.99 17.71
CA LEU A 45 3.94 -16.03 17.70
C LEU A 45 3.41 -17.01 16.62
N ALA A 46 4.30 -17.66 15.86
CA ALA A 46 4.04 -18.61 14.79
C ALA A 46 3.32 -19.88 15.23
N ASN A 47 3.44 -20.25 16.50
CA ASN A 47 2.66 -21.35 17.07
C ASN A 47 1.15 -21.06 17.09
N ASN A 48 0.75 -19.78 16.88
CA ASN A 48 -0.64 -19.40 16.67
C ASN A 48 -0.89 -19.14 15.17
N THR A 49 -1.38 -20.14 14.46
CA THR A 49 -1.65 -20.10 13.03
C THR A 49 -2.56 -18.92 12.60
N HIS A 50 -3.52 -18.55 13.43
CA HIS A 50 -4.43 -17.42 13.15
C HIS A 50 -3.72 -16.07 13.28
N PHE A 51 -2.88 -15.88 14.28
CA PHE A 51 -2.12 -14.65 14.48
C PHE A 51 -1.09 -14.46 13.36
N HIS A 52 -0.38 -15.53 13.00
CA HIS A 52 0.56 -15.51 11.88
C HIS A 52 -0.15 -15.14 10.57
N HIS A 53 -1.29 -15.76 10.28
CA HIS A 53 -2.12 -15.42 9.12
C HIS A 53 -2.56 -13.95 9.15
N PHE A 54 -2.96 -13.45 10.30
CA PHE A 54 -3.32 -12.03 10.46
C PHE A 54 -2.16 -11.11 10.11
N ILE A 55 -0.97 -11.32 10.67
CA ILE A 55 0.21 -10.48 10.38
C ILE A 55 0.63 -10.58 8.92
N GLN A 56 0.61 -11.77 8.32
CA GLN A 56 0.89 -11.93 6.89
C GLN A 56 -0.13 -11.19 6.01
N SER A 57 -1.39 -11.22 6.39
CA SER A 57 -2.45 -10.52 5.65
C SER A 57 -2.42 -9.01 5.87
N LEU A 58 -1.95 -8.54 7.02
CA LEU A 58 -1.94 -7.14 7.42
C LEU A 58 -1.18 -6.25 6.43
N GLY A 59 0.02 -6.64 6.01
CA GLY A 59 0.81 -5.88 5.05
C GLY A 59 0.09 -5.73 3.71
N LYS A 60 -0.43 -6.84 3.19
CA LYS A 60 -1.18 -6.87 1.93
C LYS A 60 -2.44 -6.00 2.01
N HIS A 61 -3.24 -6.16 3.06
CA HIS A 61 -4.47 -5.41 3.26
C HIS A 61 -4.20 -3.92 3.49
N SER A 62 -3.10 -3.57 4.17
CA SER A 62 -2.66 -2.18 4.33
C SER A 62 -2.33 -1.51 2.99
N VAL A 63 -1.66 -2.21 2.07
CA VAL A 63 -1.40 -1.70 0.72
C VAL A 63 -2.71 -1.53 -0.07
N TYR A 64 -3.63 -2.50 0.00
CA TYR A 64 -4.92 -2.38 -0.67
C TYR A 64 -5.78 -1.26 -0.07
N PHE A 65 -5.67 -1.03 1.23
CA PHE A 65 -6.28 0.14 1.86
C PHE A 65 -5.73 1.45 1.28
N PHE A 66 -4.40 1.55 1.05
CA PHE A 66 -3.81 2.70 0.37
C PHE A 66 -4.36 2.86 -1.05
N PHE A 67 -4.54 1.78 -1.83
CA PHE A 67 -5.13 1.89 -3.16
C PHE A 67 -6.57 2.39 -3.12
N VAL A 68 -7.42 1.85 -2.23
CA VAL A 68 -8.80 2.35 -2.05
C VAL A 68 -8.78 3.83 -1.65
N LEU A 69 -7.91 4.22 -0.72
CA LEU A 69 -7.79 5.61 -0.28
C LEU A 69 -7.28 6.53 -1.39
N SER A 70 -6.33 6.08 -2.20
CA SER A 70 -5.79 6.83 -3.35
C SER A 70 -6.85 7.04 -4.43
N GLY A 71 -7.58 5.99 -4.82
CA GLY A 71 -8.69 6.09 -5.77
C GLY A 71 -9.79 7.03 -5.28
N PHE A 72 -10.15 6.93 -4.00
CA PHE A 72 -11.12 7.81 -3.34
C PHE A 72 -10.69 9.28 -3.39
N LEU A 73 -9.48 9.58 -2.92
CA LEU A 73 -9.00 10.95 -2.82
C LEU A 73 -8.82 11.61 -4.17
N ILE A 74 -8.21 10.90 -5.13
CA ILE A 74 -7.95 11.47 -6.45
C ILE A 74 -9.24 11.82 -7.17
N THR A 75 -10.23 10.93 -7.09
CA THR A 75 -11.54 11.14 -7.69
C THR A 75 -12.29 12.29 -7.00
N HIS A 76 -12.27 12.31 -5.67
CA HIS A 76 -12.87 13.39 -4.89
C HIS A 76 -12.27 14.76 -5.30
N LEU A 77 -10.94 14.86 -5.36
CA LEU A 77 -10.25 16.12 -5.73
C LEU A 77 -10.59 16.57 -7.14
N ILE A 78 -10.61 15.67 -8.13
CA ILE A 78 -10.97 16.01 -9.52
C ILE A 78 -12.41 16.54 -9.58
N VAL A 79 -13.35 15.86 -8.91
CA VAL A 79 -14.76 16.28 -8.90
C VAL A 79 -14.93 17.62 -8.20
N GLN A 80 -14.27 17.85 -7.07
CA GLN A 80 -14.34 19.11 -6.33
C GLN A 80 -13.70 20.26 -7.09
N GLU A 81 -12.54 20.07 -7.71
CA GLU A 81 -11.87 21.08 -8.53
C GLU A 81 -12.77 21.50 -9.70
N LYS A 82 -13.34 20.52 -10.41
CA LYS A 82 -14.28 20.77 -11.51
C LYS A 82 -15.56 21.49 -11.06
N LYS A 83 -16.12 21.10 -9.89
CA LYS A 83 -17.31 21.79 -9.33
C LYS A 83 -17.01 23.22 -8.93
N LYS A 84 -15.83 23.50 -8.37
CA LYS A 84 -15.45 24.81 -7.84
C LYS A 84 -15.04 25.78 -8.94
N PHE A 85 -14.30 25.32 -9.95
CA PHE A 85 -13.69 26.17 -10.97
C PHE A 85 -14.28 25.97 -12.39
N GLY A 86 -15.21 25.05 -12.58
CA GLY A 86 -15.78 24.71 -13.89
C GLY A 86 -14.87 23.89 -14.79
N VAL A 87 -13.57 24.00 -14.59
CA VAL A 87 -12.50 23.31 -15.35
C VAL A 87 -11.60 22.53 -14.42
N PHE A 88 -10.90 21.53 -14.97
CA PHE A 88 -9.87 20.77 -14.27
C PHE A 88 -8.50 21.11 -14.85
N ASP A 89 -7.56 21.48 -13.99
CA ASP A 89 -6.21 21.87 -14.38
C ASP A 89 -5.27 20.66 -14.33
N PHE A 90 -5.11 19.98 -15.47
CA PHE A 90 -4.23 18.82 -15.62
C PHE A 90 -2.79 19.14 -15.23
N GLN A 91 -2.26 20.29 -15.64
CA GLN A 91 -0.87 20.65 -15.38
C GLN A 91 -0.61 20.77 -13.87
N LYS A 92 -1.45 21.51 -13.15
CA LYS A 92 -1.34 21.61 -11.69
C LYS A 92 -1.54 20.28 -11.00
N PHE A 93 -2.44 19.45 -11.52
CA PHE A 93 -2.67 18.12 -10.96
C PHE A 93 -1.42 17.25 -11.05
N TYR A 94 -0.83 17.08 -12.24
CA TYR A 94 0.36 16.29 -12.44
C TYR A 94 1.57 16.85 -11.70
N MET A 95 1.80 18.17 -11.74
CA MET A 95 2.91 18.79 -11.00
C MET A 95 2.85 18.54 -9.49
N ARG A 96 1.66 18.61 -8.88
CA ARG A 96 1.51 18.27 -7.45
C ARG A 96 1.86 16.80 -7.13
N ARG A 97 1.61 15.87 -8.06
CA ARG A 97 1.96 14.44 -7.87
C ARG A 97 3.44 14.20 -8.09
N ILE A 98 3.99 14.71 -9.17
CA ILE A 98 5.41 14.62 -9.48
C ILE A 98 6.25 15.14 -8.30
N LEU A 99 6.01 16.37 -7.86
CA LEU A 99 6.77 16.97 -6.75
C LEU A 99 6.62 16.23 -5.42
N ARG A 100 5.51 15.53 -5.22
CA ARG A 100 5.25 14.78 -3.99
C ARG A 100 5.86 13.39 -3.98
N ILE A 101 5.85 12.69 -5.15
CA ILE A 101 6.14 11.24 -5.23
C ILE A 101 7.52 10.99 -5.83
N TRP A 102 7.83 11.59 -6.97
CA TRP A 102 9.04 11.29 -7.73
C TRP A 102 10.36 11.54 -7.01
N PRO A 103 10.57 12.66 -6.27
CA PRO A 103 11.86 12.89 -5.63
C PRO A 103 12.25 11.74 -4.69
N LEU A 104 11.35 11.34 -3.80
CA LEU A 104 11.63 10.26 -2.86
C LEU A 104 11.68 8.89 -3.57
N TYR A 105 10.83 8.66 -4.57
CA TYR A 105 10.86 7.44 -5.37
C TYR A 105 12.25 7.23 -5.99
N TYR A 106 12.77 8.23 -6.71
CA TYR A 106 14.07 8.10 -7.38
C TYR A 106 15.25 8.08 -6.40
N ILE A 107 15.14 8.74 -5.24
CA ILE A 107 16.15 8.59 -4.18
C ILE A 107 16.23 7.12 -3.73
N ILE A 108 15.10 6.49 -3.42
CA ILE A 108 15.06 5.09 -2.99
C ILE A 108 15.57 4.16 -4.09
N ILE A 109 15.16 4.35 -5.34
CA ILE A 109 15.67 3.55 -6.47
C ILE A 109 17.18 3.73 -6.63
N GLY A 110 17.70 4.96 -6.55
CA GLY A 110 19.14 5.21 -6.62
C GLY A 110 19.92 4.55 -5.48
N LEU A 111 19.41 4.65 -4.24
CA LEU A 111 20.00 3.95 -3.09
C LEU A 111 20.01 2.43 -3.30
N SER A 112 18.91 1.88 -3.79
CA SER A 112 18.74 0.44 -3.97
C SER A 112 19.56 -0.11 -5.14
N LEU A 113 19.71 0.63 -6.23
CA LEU A 113 20.47 0.18 -7.41
C LEU A 113 21.99 0.33 -7.24
N PHE A 114 22.44 1.36 -6.51
CA PHE A 114 23.85 1.70 -6.47
C PHE A 114 24.48 1.55 -5.07
N VAL A 115 23.79 2.02 -4.03
CA VAL A 115 24.36 2.08 -2.68
C VAL A 115 24.29 0.72 -1.99
N ILE A 116 23.18 0.01 -2.06
CA ILE A 116 23.02 -1.30 -1.44
C ILE A 116 24.02 -2.32 -2.01
N PRO A 117 24.15 -2.51 -3.34
CA PRO A 117 25.13 -3.43 -3.90
C PRO A 117 26.58 -3.06 -3.54
N PHE A 118 26.89 -1.77 -3.53
CA PHE A 118 28.22 -1.29 -3.16
C PHE A 118 28.58 -1.60 -1.70
N ILE A 119 27.68 -1.26 -0.76
CA ILE A 119 27.85 -1.56 0.67
C ILE A 119 27.97 -3.07 0.88
N SER A 120 27.16 -3.84 0.22
CA SER A 120 27.16 -5.30 0.29
C SER A 120 28.51 -5.90 -0.11
N ALA A 121 29.00 -5.48 -1.28
CA ALA A 121 30.27 -5.97 -1.80
C ALA A 121 31.45 -5.53 -0.92
N TYR A 122 31.42 -4.28 -0.41
CA TYR A 122 32.52 -3.75 0.37
C TYR A 122 32.63 -4.36 1.78
N PHE A 123 31.51 -4.60 2.45
CA PHE A 123 31.51 -5.10 3.83
C PHE A 123 31.28 -6.60 3.95
N GLY A 124 31.08 -7.33 2.86
CA GLY A 124 30.78 -8.78 2.89
C GLY A 124 29.55 -9.12 3.73
N LEU A 125 28.59 -8.19 3.84
CA LEU A 125 27.44 -8.31 4.75
C LEU A 125 26.60 -9.56 4.47
N PHE A 126 26.60 -10.03 3.24
CA PHE A 126 25.77 -11.16 2.80
C PHE A 126 26.40 -12.53 3.11
N GLU A 127 27.72 -12.60 3.17
CA GLU A 127 28.44 -13.81 3.59
C GLU A 127 28.27 -14.03 5.09
N THR A 128 28.18 -12.91 5.83
CA THR A 128 28.08 -12.95 7.31
C THR A 128 26.65 -13.16 7.79
N PHE A 129 25.65 -12.72 7.01
CA PHE A 129 24.23 -12.77 7.39
C PHE A 129 23.40 -13.47 6.29
N PRO A 130 23.45 -14.81 6.18
CA PRO A 130 22.75 -15.57 5.15
C PRO A 130 21.24 -15.64 5.43
N ASN A 131 20.53 -14.60 5.09
CA ASN A 131 19.08 -14.51 5.20
C ASN A 131 18.47 -14.32 3.81
N THR A 132 17.24 -14.79 3.59
CA THR A 132 16.56 -14.75 2.30
C THR A 132 16.47 -13.34 1.72
N TYR A 133 16.27 -12.34 2.59
CA TYR A 133 16.22 -10.95 2.20
C TYR A 133 17.57 -10.42 1.66
N TYR A 134 18.69 -10.81 2.30
CA TYR A 134 20.03 -10.45 1.84
C TYR A 134 20.45 -11.27 0.62
N ASN A 135 20.05 -12.54 0.53
CA ASN A 135 20.31 -13.36 -0.64
C ASN A 135 19.63 -12.80 -1.91
N ALA A 136 18.49 -12.12 -1.78
CA ALA A 136 17.86 -11.44 -2.89
C ALA A 136 18.77 -10.38 -3.53
N VAL A 137 19.70 -9.77 -2.78
CA VAL A 137 20.69 -8.86 -3.35
C VAL A 137 21.68 -9.58 -4.24
N LEU A 138 22.13 -10.78 -3.83
CA LEU A 138 23.09 -11.57 -4.61
C LEU A 138 22.47 -12.14 -5.89
N THR A 139 21.16 -12.37 -5.88
CA THR A 139 20.43 -12.94 -7.01
C THR A 139 19.85 -11.89 -7.96
N THR A 140 19.81 -10.62 -7.54
CA THR A 140 19.31 -9.54 -8.40
C THR A 140 20.37 -9.16 -9.45
N ASP A 141 19.99 -9.23 -10.72
CA ASP A 141 20.84 -8.73 -11.79
C ASP A 141 20.70 -7.19 -11.91
N TYR A 142 21.58 -6.48 -11.20
CA TYR A 142 21.63 -5.01 -11.20
C TYR A 142 22.10 -4.43 -12.54
N SER A 143 22.79 -5.21 -13.36
CA SER A 143 23.29 -4.81 -14.68
C SER A 143 22.26 -4.93 -15.79
N SER A 144 21.19 -5.67 -15.53
CA SER A 144 20.13 -5.92 -16.53
C SER A 144 19.41 -4.63 -16.91
N PRO A 145 19.35 -4.30 -18.22
CA PRO A 145 18.52 -3.20 -18.70
C PRO A 145 17.04 -3.37 -18.29
N LYS A 146 16.55 -4.60 -18.17
CA LYS A 146 15.19 -4.88 -17.75
C LYS A 146 14.94 -4.44 -16.31
N THR A 147 15.86 -4.73 -15.39
CA THR A 147 15.82 -4.25 -14.00
C THR A 147 15.79 -2.72 -13.96
N PHE A 148 16.74 -2.10 -14.64
CA PHE A 148 16.89 -0.64 -14.65
C PHE A 148 15.63 0.07 -15.16
N TRP A 149 15.13 -0.31 -16.35
CA TRP A 149 13.96 0.33 -16.94
C TRP A 149 12.65 0.03 -16.22
N SER A 150 12.50 -1.16 -15.61
CA SER A 150 11.33 -1.48 -14.81
C SER A 150 11.18 -0.53 -13.62
N TYR A 151 12.26 -0.22 -12.94
CA TYR A 151 12.21 0.68 -11.78
C TYR A 151 12.19 2.16 -12.18
N LEU A 152 12.96 2.59 -13.17
CA LEU A 152 12.94 3.98 -13.63
C LEU A 152 11.63 4.38 -14.32
N GLY A 153 10.98 3.45 -15.02
CA GLY A 153 9.75 3.67 -15.78
C GLY A 153 8.45 3.50 -14.98
N PHE A 154 8.51 3.39 -13.66
CA PHE A 154 7.32 3.04 -12.84
C PHE A 154 6.65 1.73 -13.29
N LEU A 155 7.44 0.72 -13.62
CA LEU A 155 7.01 -0.63 -14.00
C LEU A 155 7.50 -1.70 -13.02
N SER A 156 7.85 -1.30 -11.78
CA SER A 156 8.39 -2.21 -10.78
C SER A 156 7.38 -3.28 -10.33
N ASN A 157 6.07 -3.03 -10.47
CA ASN A 157 5.03 -4.04 -10.30
C ASN A 157 5.15 -5.17 -11.35
N TYR A 158 5.42 -4.84 -12.61
CA TYR A 158 5.70 -5.81 -13.65
C TYR A 158 7.04 -6.52 -13.42
N GLY A 159 8.09 -5.77 -13.08
CA GLY A 159 9.38 -6.35 -12.71
C GLY A 159 9.26 -7.40 -11.61
N LEU A 160 8.50 -7.09 -10.55
CA LEU A 160 8.25 -8.02 -9.44
C LEU A 160 7.53 -9.31 -9.90
N SER A 161 6.58 -9.24 -10.83
CA SER A 161 5.91 -10.42 -11.38
C SER A 161 6.83 -11.32 -12.21
N GLU A 162 7.90 -10.75 -12.76
CA GLU A 162 8.95 -11.48 -13.49
C GLU A 162 10.10 -11.93 -12.56
N GLY A 163 9.89 -11.84 -11.25
CA GLY A 163 10.90 -12.23 -10.25
C GLY A 163 12.03 -11.23 -10.03
N ILE A 164 11.93 -10.03 -10.62
CA ILE A 164 12.92 -8.96 -10.42
C ILE A 164 12.60 -8.27 -9.09
N THR A 165 13.40 -8.53 -8.08
CA THR A 165 13.31 -7.87 -6.77
C THR A 165 14.48 -6.93 -6.56
N LEU A 166 14.22 -5.74 -6.03
CA LEU A 166 15.24 -4.75 -5.71
C LEU A 166 15.25 -4.55 -4.20
N VAL A 167 16.32 -4.97 -3.54
CA VAL A 167 16.44 -4.83 -2.10
C VAL A 167 16.38 -3.36 -1.68
N GLY A 168 15.60 -3.05 -0.67
CA GLY A 168 15.32 -1.67 -0.27
C GLY A 168 14.37 -0.89 -1.19
N GLY A 169 14.11 -1.39 -2.41
CA GLY A 169 13.26 -0.76 -3.42
C GLY A 169 12.03 -1.58 -3.83
N SER A 170 11.89 -2.82 -3.37
CA SER A 170 10.78 -3.71 -3.78
C SER A 170 9.40 -3.14 -3.50
N GLN A 171 9.20 -2.37 -2.40
CA GLN A 171 7.93 -1.73 -2.05
C GLN A 171 7.43 -0.74 -3.12
N THR A 172 8.30 -0.29 -4.02
CA THR A 172 7.92 0.65 -5.09
C THR A 172 6.91 0.09 -6.09
N TRP A 173 6.68 -1.23 -6.09
CA TRP A 173 5.68 -1.87 -6.95
C TRP A 173 4.28 -1.25 -6.78
N SER A 174 3.88 -0.93 -5.57
CA SER A 174 2.57 -0.33 -5.30
C SER A 174 2.52 1.13 -5.75
N VAL A 175 3.61 1.88 -5.57
CA VAL A 175 3.73 3.26 -6.04
C VAL A 175 3.68 3.30 -7.57
N SER A 176 4.29 2.33 -8.26
CA SER A 176 4.19 2.21 -9.72
C SER A 176 2.75 2.04 -10.19
N ILE A 177 1.95 1.20 -9.51
CA ILE A 177 0.52 1.05 -9.82
C ILE A 177 -0.24 2.38 -9.62
N GLU A 178 0.04 3.10 -8.53
CA GLU A 178 -0.59 4.40 -8.29
C GLU A 178 -0.22 5.44 -9.35
N GLU A 179 1.06 5.55 -9.75
CA GLU A 179 1.51 6.50 -10.76
C GLU A 179 0.93 6.19 -12.14
N GLN A 180 0.91 4.91 -12.53
CA GLN A 180 0.21 4.47 -13.74
C GLN A 180 -1.26 4.88 -13.70
N PHE A 181 -1.95 4.63 -12.58
CA PHE A 181 -3.34 5.02 -12.40
C PHE A 181 -3.53 6.54 -12.45
N TYR A 182 -2.69 7.33 -11.80
CA TYR A 182 -2.76 8.80 -11.80
C TYR A 182 -2.57 9.39 -13.19
N LEU A 183 -1.78 8.74 -14.04
CA LEU A 183 -1.60 9.16 -15.41
C LEU A 183 -2.90 9.08 -16.22
N PHE A 184 -3.63 7.97 -16.11
CA PHE A 184 -4.81 7.71 -16.94
C PHE A 184 -6.12 8.17 -16.33
N TRP A 185 -6.26 8.14 -15.00
CA TRP A 185 -7.53 8.32 -14.34
C TRP A 185 -8.22 9.66 -14.59
N PRO A 186 -7.55 10.83 -14.54
CA PRO A 186 -8.20 12.12 -14.83
C PRO A 186 -8.78 12.16 -16.24
N VAL A 187 -8.08 11.60 -17.21
CA VAL A 187 -8.53 11.55 -18.62
C VAL A 187 -9.74 10.62 -18.74
N LEU A 188 -9.65 9.40 -18.17
CA LEU A 188 -10.76 8.45 -18.19
C LEU A 188 -12.01 9.02 -17.52
N LEU A 189 -11.88 9.61 -16.34
CA LEU A 189 -13.02 10.16 -15.59
C LEU A 189 -13.70 11.32 -16.32
N LEU A 190 -12.92 12.23 -16.90
CA LEU A 190 -13.46 13.48 -17.46
C LEU A 190 -13.98 13.35 -18.89
N PHE A 191 -13.42 12.42 -19.67
CA PHE A 191 -13.74 12.27 -21.09
C PHE A 191 -14.50 10.98 -21.40
N VAL A 192 -14.04 9.82 -20.88
CA VAL A 192 -14.62 8.52 -21.20
C VAL A 192 -15.81 8.19 -20.29
N PHE A 193 -15.64 8.34 -18.97
CA PHE A 193 -16.65 7.97 -17.99
C PHE A 193 -17.62 9.10 -17.63
N ARG A 194 -17.59 10.20 -18.39
CA ARG A 194 -18.33 11.43 -18.11
C ARG A 194 -19.83 11.23 -17.91
N SER A 195 -20.47 10.41 -18.74
CA SER A 195 -21.93 10.24 -18.76
C SER A 195 -22.44 9.27 -17.68
N ARG A 196 -21.72 8.16 -17.45
CA ARG A 196 -22.14 7.07 -16.56
C ARG A 196 -20.96 6.51 -15.77
N PRO A 197 -20.29 7.30 -14.91
CA PRO A 197 -19.04 6.88 -14.28
C PRO A 197 -19.17 5.62 -13.42
N TYR A 198 -20.27 5.45 -12.72
CA TYR A 198 -20.50 4.24 -11.91
C TYR A 198 -20.63 2.99 -12.77
N LEU A 199 -21.33 3.07 -13.90
CA LEU A 199 -21.51 1.93 -14.79
C LEU A 199 -20.15 1.49 -15.35
N TRP A 200 -19.33 2.44 -15.83
CA TRP A 200 -18.00 2.13 -16.35
C TRP A 200 -17.07 1.55 -15.27
N LEU A 201 -17.10 2.09 -14.05
CA LEU A 201 -16.31 1.55 -12.95
C LEU A 201 -16.73 0.14 -12.58
N LEU A 202 -18.03 -0.11 -12.40
CA LEU A 202 -18.55 -1.44 -12.08
C LEU A 202 -18.24 -2.44 -13.18
N SER A 203 -18.45 -2.09 -14.46
CA SER A 203 -18.12 -2.97 -15.57
C SER A 203 -16.62 -3.26 -15.65
N SER A 204 -15.75 -2.30 -15.36
CA SER A 204 -14.30 -2.51 -15.32
C SER A 204 -13.91 -3.46 -14.19
N ILE A 205 -14.49 -3.31 -13.00
CA ILE A 205 -14.25 -4.22 -11.86
C ILE A 205 -14.72 -5.63 -12.19
N ILE A 206 -15.92 -5.77 -12.75
CA ILE A 206 -16.47 -7.07 -13.16
C ILE A 206 -15.60 -7.71 -14.23
N LEU A 207 -15.16 -6.93 -15.22
CA LEU A 207 -14.27 -7.42 -16.27
C LEU A 207 -12.95 -7.93 -15.71
N ILE A 208 -12.30 -7.18 -14.80
CA ILE A 208 -11.06 -7.62 -14.14
C ILE A 208 -11.30 -8.93 -13.37
N PHE A 209 -12.43 -9.02 -12.67
CA PHE A 209 -12.78 -10.23 -11.92
C PHE A 209 -12.98 -11.44 -12.84
N ILE A 210 -13.70 -11.28 -13.95
CA ILE A 210 -13.91 -12.31 -14.98
C ILE A 210 -12.57 -12.75 -15.58
N LEU A 211 -11.72 -11.79 -15.97
CA LEU A 211 -10.42 -12.09 -16.56
C LEU A 211 -9.51 -12.85 -15.60
N ASN A 212 -9.47 -12.48 -14.32
CA ASN A 212 -8.72 -13.22 -13.30
C ASN A 212 -9.27 -14.65 -13.10
N PHE A 213 -10.59 -14.82 -13.14
CA PHE A 213 -11.23 -16.13 -12.94
C PHE A 213 -10.99 -17.09 -14.10
N PHE A 214 -11.22 -16.64 -15.34
CA PHE A 214 -11.15 -17.50 -16.52
C PHE A 214 -9.75 -17.72 -17.05
N PHE A 215 -8.94 -16.70 -17.08
CA PHE A 215 -7.63 -16.76 -17.73
C PHE A 215 -6.49 -17.05 -16.75
N LYS A 216 -6.74 -17.01 -15.43
CA LYS A 216 -5.71 -17.15 -14.38
C LYS A 216 -4.46 -16.32 -14.72
N VAL A 217 -4.67 -15.17 -15.38
CA VAL A 217 -3.59 -14.36 -15.92
C VAL A 217 -3.00 -13.56 -14.77
N ASP A 218 -1.79 -13.88 -14.39
CA ASP A 218 -1.00 -13.12 -13.41
C ASP A 218 -0.85 -11.64 -13.78
N PHE A 219 -1.07 -11.30 -15.06
CA PHE A 219 -1.07 -9.93 -15.55
C PHE A 219 -2.00 -9.00 -14.75
N PHE A 220 -3.26 -9.39 -14.52
CA PHE A 220 -4.18 -8.59 -13.71
C PHE A 220 -3.86 -8.67 -12.22
N ALA A 221 -3.23 -9.75 -11.76
CA ALA A 221 -2.70 -9.85 -10.41
C ALA A 221 -1.61 -8.81 -10.13
N VAL A 222 -0.94 -8.33 -11.16
CA VAL A 222 0.14 -7.33 -11.10
C VAL A 222 -0.38 -5.91 -10.96
N PHE A 223 -1.52 -5.56 -11.57
CA PHE A 223 -1.99 -4.17 -11.65
C PHE A 223 -2.90 -3.72 -10.51
N LYS A 224 -3.67 -4.61 -9.89
CA LYS A 224 -4.51 -4.31 -8.71
C LYS A 224 -5.43 -3.07 -8.85
N TYR A 225 -5.83 -2.71 -10.07
CA TYR A 225 -6.65 -1.52 -10.33
C TYR A 225 -8.06 -1.59 -9.75
N GLU A 226 -8.59 -2.80 -9.52
CA GLU A 226 -9.89 -3.02 -8.90
C GLU A 226 -10.01 -2.31 -7.54
N TYR A 227 -8.96 -2.28 -6.74
CA TYR A 227 -8.96 -1.59 -5.44
C TYR A 227 -9.00 -0.07 -5.59
N LEU A 228 -8.29 0.47 -6.56
CA LEU A 228 -8.34 1.89 -6.92
C LEU A 228 -9.74 2.26 -7.43
N PHE A 229 -10.37 1.44 -8.28
CA PHE A 229 -11.71 1.67 -8.78
C PHE A 229 -12.78 1.62 -7.68
N ILE A 230 -12.65 0.72 -6.69
CA ILE A 230 -13.49 0.72 -5.49
C ILE A 230 -13.40 2.08 -4.80
N GLY A 231 -12.19 2.61 -4.61
CA GLY A 231 -11.97 3.95 -4.06
C GLY A 231 -12.64 5.04 -4.88
N CYS A 232 -12.53 4.98 -6.22
CA CYS A 232 -13.16 5.96 -7.13
C CYS A 232 -14.67 6.02 -6.99
N ILE A 233 -15.33 4.87 -6.81
CA ILE A 233 -16.77 4.81 -6.55
C ILE A 233 -17.11 5.64 -5.32
N GLY A 234 -16.34 5.51 -4.23
CA GLY A 234 -16.52 6.28 -3.02
C GLY A 234 -16.28 7.77 -3.22
N GLY A 235 -15.22 8.15 -3.96
CA GLY A 235 -14.92 9.54 -4.30
C GLY A 235 -16.03 10.22 -5.10
N LEU A 236 -16.69 9.49 -6.00
CA LEU A 236 -17.89 9.95 -6.69
C LEU A 236 -19.08 10.02 -5.74
N PHE A 237 -19.29 9.00 -4.92
CA PHE A 237 -20.44 8.85 -4.04
C PHE A 237 -20.54 9.97 -3.02
N ILE A 238 -19.47 10.36 -2.33
CA ILE A 238 -19.50 11.46 -1.35
C ILE A 238 -19.80 12.83 -2.00
N ASN A 239 -19.61 12.93 -3.32
CA ASN A 239 -19.92 14.13 -4.10
C ASN A 239 -21.35 14.14 -4.67
N SER A 240 -22.13 13.07 -4.45
CA SER A 240 -23.48 12.91 -4.99
C SER A 240 -24.56 13.48 -4.07
N SER A 241 -25.74 13.76 -4.64
CA SER A 241 -26.93 14.14 -3.88
C SER A 241 -27.45 13.01 -2.99
N TYR A 242 -27.21 11.73 -3.37
CA TYR A 242 -27.59 10.55 -2.59
C TYR A 242 -26.82 10.49 -1.27
N PHE A 243 -25.53 10.81 -1.28
CA PHE A 243 -24.73 10.84 -0.07
C PHE A 243 -25.30 11.82 0.96
N LYS A 244 -25.72 13.00 0.52
CA LYS A 244 -26.33 14.01 1.42
C LYS A 244 -27.60 13.52 2.10
N LYS A 245 -28.36 12.62 1.47
CA LYS A 245 -29.58 12.00 2.04
C LYS A 245 -29.24 10.88 3.03
N ILE A 246 -28.20 10.11 2.77
CA ILE A 246 -27.83 8.92 3.56
C ILE A 246 -26.90 9.29 4.72
N SER A 247 -26.07 10.35 4.57
CA SER A 247 -25.05 10.72 5.54
C SER A 247 -25.59 10.87 6.99
N PRO A 248 -26.78 11.46 7.26
CA PRO A 248 -27.30 11.52 8.63
C PRO A 248 -27.70 10.16 9.21
N ILE A 249 -28.03 9.20 8.35
CA ILE A 249 -28.43 7.83 8.78
C ILE A 249 -27.21 7.03 9.19
N ILE A 250 -26.14 7.14 8.39
CA ILE A 250 -24.87 6.42 8.63
C ILE A 250 -23.97 7.10 9.65
N ASP A 251 -24.29 8.34 10.08
CA ASP A 251 -23.56 9.08 11.12
C ASP A 251 -23.88 8.54 12.53
N LYS A 252 -23.74 7.25 12.70
CA LYS A 252 -23.91 6.58 14.00
C LYS A 252 -22.66 5.77 14.32
N LYS A 253 -22.15 5.92 15.54
CA LYS A 253 -20.98 5.20 16.04
C LYS A 253 -21.07 3.67 15.82
N ILE A 254 -22.29 3.12 15.84
CA ILE A 254 -22.50 1.70 15.66
C ILE A 254 -22.04 1.20 14.28
N PHE A 255 -22.28 1.95 13.19
CA PHE A 255 -21.83 1.57 11.85
C PHE A 255 -20.32 1.54 11.74
N TYR A 256 -19.64 2.50 12.42
CA TYR A 256 -18.19 2.53 12.46
C TYR A 256 -17.61 1.31 13.19
N ILE A 257 -18.19 0.96 14.36
CA ILE A 257 -17.76 -0.20 15.15
C ILE A 257 -18.02 -1.51 14.40
N ILE A 258 -19.22 -1.69 13.82
CA ILE A 258 -19.55 -2.90 13.06
C ILE A 258 -18.60 -3.06 11.87
N ASN A 259 -18.34 -1.98 11.13
CA ASN A 259 -17.44 -2.03 9.98
C ASN A 259 -16.01 -2.43 10.40
N LEU A 260 -15.49 -1.85 11.48
CA LEU A 260 -14.19 -2.19 12.04
C LEU A 260 -14.12 -3.66 12.47
N LEU A 261 -15.15 -4.15 13.15
CA LEU A 261 -15.22 -5.57 13.56
C LEU A 261 -15.21 -6.52 12.36
N ILE A 262 -15.95 -6.20 11.30
CA ILE A 262 -15.95 -7.00 10.07
C ILE A 262 -14.55 -7.03 9.44
N ILE A 263 -13.89 -5.88 9.33
CA ILE A 263 -12.51 -5.80 8.80
C ILE A 263 -11.58 -6.69 9.64
N LEU A 264 -11.65 -6.61 10.97
CA LEU A 264 -10.84 -7.43 11.86
C LEU A 264 -11.12 -8.93 11.68
N ILE A 265 -12.40 -9.34 11.69
CA ILE A 265 -12.80 -10.74 11.51
C ILE A 265 -12.26 -11.29 10.18
N LEU A 266 -12.48 -10.55 9.08
CA LEU A 266 -11.99 -10.95 7.76
C LEU A 266 -10.46 -10.93 7.66
N SER A 267 -9.76 -10.15 8.48
CA SER A 267 -8.30 -10.15 8.52
C SER A 267 -7.73 -11.32 9.33
N PHE A 268 -8.45 -11.80 10.35
CA PHE A 268 -8.02 -12.93 11.18
C PHE A 268 -8.38 -14.29 10.58
N PHE A 269 -9.54 -14.39 9.91
CA PHE A 269 -10.08 -15.65 9.43
C PHE A 269 -10.13 -15.69 7.90
N SER A 270 -9.66 -16.78 7.32
CA SER A 270 -9.78 -17.05 5.88
C SER A 270 -11.17 -17.58 5.57
N VAL A 271 -12.15 -16.67 5.36
CA VAL A 271 -13.55 -17.01 5.06
C VAL A 271 -13.74 -17.36 3.58
N PHE A 272 -12.97 -16.71 2.73
CA PHE A 272 -12.99 -16.85 1.28
C PHE A 272 -11.59 -17.22 0.76
N ASP A 273 -11.49 -17.55 -0.53
CA ASP A 273 -10.20 -17.62 -1.20
C ASP A 273 -9.45 -16.27 -1.11
N LYS A 274 -8.13 -16.32 -1.26
CA LYS A 274 -7.23 -15.18 -1.02
C LYS A 274 -7.58 -13.92 -1.84
N TYR A 275 -8.08 -14.10 -3.07
CA TYR A 275 -8.43 -12.98 -3.94
C TYR A 275 -9.78 -12.38 -3.54
N THR A 276 -10.80 -13.22 -3.42
CA THR A 276 -12.16 -12.82 -3.02
C THR A 276 -12.16 -12.14 -1.65
N GLN A 277 -11.40 -12.67 -0.69
CA GLN A 277 -11.29 -12.06 0.64
C GLN A 277 -10.71 -10.66 0.59
N SER A 278 -9.64 -10.46 -0.16
CA SER A 278 -9.01 -9.14 -0.32
C SER A 278 -9.95 -8.15 -1.00
N PHE A 279 -10.74 -8.61 -1.97
CA PHE A 279 -11.75 -7.79 -2.64
C PHE A 279 -12.87 -7.38 -1.68
N VAL A 280 -13.43 -8.33 -0.94
CA VAL A 280 -14.49 -8.07 0.05
C VAL A 280 -14.01 -7.09 1.14
N ILE A 281 -12.82 -7.31 1.72
CA ILE A 281 -12.23 -6.39 2.70
C ILE A 281 -12.10 -4.97 2.11
N SER A 282 -11.76 -4.84 0.84
CA SER A 282 -11.59 -3.53 0.20
C SER A 282 -12.90 -2.75 0.09
N ILE A 283 -14.04 -3.43 -0.03
CA ILE A 283 -15.36 -2.81 0.05
C ILE A 283 -15.60 -2.26 1.46
N PHE A 284 -15.23 -3.00 2.51
CA PHE A 284 -15.32 -2.53 3.88
C PHE A 284 -14.31 -1.40 4.18
N PHE A 285 -13.13 -1.40 3.56
CA PHE A 285 -12.21 -0.26 3.61
C PHE A 285 -12.84 1.00 3.03
N LEU A 286 -13.50 0.92 1.89
CA LEU A 286 -14.23 2.06 1.33
C LEU A 286 -15.31 2.55 2.28
N SER A 287 -16.12 1.63 2.83
CA SER A 287 -17.14 1.96 3.83
C SER A 287 -16.50 2.67 5.04
N PHE A 288 -15.38 2.18 5.54
CA PHE A 288 -14.65 2.76 6.66
C PHE A 288 -14.13 4.18 6.37
N ILE A 289 -13.59 4.41 5.16
CA ILE A 289 -13.18 5.74 4.69
C ILE A 289 -14.37 6.69 4.66
N ILE A 290 -15.50 6.27 4.08
CA ILE A 290 -16.71 7.10 3.97
C ILE A 290 -17.24 7.44 5.38
N LEU A 291 -17.31 6.47 6.28
CA LEU A 291 -17.74 6.69 7.66
C LEU A 291 -16.79 7.65 8.40
N THR A 292 -15.47 7.52 8.20
CA THR A 292 -14.49 8.41 8.82
C THR A 292 -14.64 9.84 8.35
N VAL A 293 -14.84 10.05 7.04
CA VAL A 293 -15.02 11.39 6.46
C VAL A 293 -16.34 12.04 6.88
N ASN A 294 -17.40 11.24 7.03
CA ASN A 294 -18.73 11.71 7.39
C ASN A 294 -18.90 11.94 8.90
N ASN A 295 -18.16 11.21 9.72
CA ASN A 295 -18.48 11.03 11.12
C ASN A 295 -17.60 11.88 12.05
N HIS A 296 -18.17 12.33 13.16
CA HIS A 296 -17.45 13.01 14.24
C HIS A 296 -16.74 12.04 15.21
N PHE A 297 -16.90 10.72 15.03
CA PHE A 297 -16.39 9.66 15.92
C PHE A 297 -15.10 8.98 15.42
N TYR A 298 -14.40 9.55 14.44
CA TYR A 298 -13.13 8.99 14.03
C TYR A 298 -12.05 9.15 15.12
N PHE A 299 -11.08 8.27 15.06
CA PHE A 299 -9.93 8.30 15.93
C PHE A 299 -9.13 9.59 15.70
N ARG A 300 -9.11 10.47 16.71
CA ARG A 300 -8.33 11.72 16.69
C ARG A 300 -7.08 11.56 17.50
N SER A 301 -5.94 11.57 16.87
CA SER A 301 -4.64 11.58 17.52
C SER A 301 -3.70 12.50 16.77
N LYS A 302 -3.14 13.49 17.47
CA LYS A 302 -2.13 14.38 16.90
C LYS A 302 -0.92 13.60 16.37
N ILE A 303 -0.51 12.54 17.07
CA ILE A 303 0.62 11.70 16.68
C ILE A 303 0.29 11.00 15.36
N PHE A 304 -0.87 10.35 15.23
CA PHE A 304 -1.27 9.66 14.01
C PHE A 304 -1.55 10.64 12.85
N ASP A 305 -2.05 11.85 13.12
CA ASP A 305 -2.17 12.88 12.07
C ASP A 305 -0.81 13.28 11.52
N GLU A 306 0.18 13.54 12.37
CA GLU A 306 1.55 13.86 11.92
C GLU A 306 2.21 12.68 11.21
N MET A 307 2.09 11.46 11.75
CA MET A 307 2.58 10.25 11.06
C MET A 307 1.91 10.05 9.70
N GLY A 308 0.62 10.34 9.58
CA GLY A 308 -0.10 10.23 8.33
C GLY A 308 0.37 11.22 7.26
N LYS A 309 0.80 12.41 7.65
CA LYS A 309 1.41 13.40 6.73
C LYS A 309 2.71 12.89 6.12
N ILE A 310 3.49 12.14 6.89
CA ILE A 310 4.76 11.54 6.46
C ILE A 310 4.65 10.05 6.09
N SER A 311 3.44 9.50 6.03
CA SER A 311 3.20 8.06 5.78
C SER A 311 3.85 7.55 4.49
N TYR A 312 3.92 8.38 3.45
CA TYR A 312 4.63 8.05 2.21
C TYR A 312 6.13 7.86 2.45
N GLY A 313 6.75 8.74 3.24
CA GLY A 313 8.15 8.60 3.65
C GLY A 313 8.38 7.33 4.47
N ILE A 314 7.54 7.06 5.47
CA ILE A 314 7.60 5.83 6.28
C ILE A 314 7.51 4.61 5.37
N TYR A 315 6.54 4.59 4.44
CA TYR A 315 6.36 3.50 3.49
C TYR A 315 7.57 3.32 2.56
N MET A 316 8.18 4.41 2.08
CA MET A 316 9.29 4.31 1.14
C MET A 316 10.62 3.91 1.81
N TYR A 317 10.90 4.42 3.01
CA TYR A 317 12.17 4.17 3.68
C TYR A 317 12.24 2.87 4.47
N HIS A 318 11.10 2.27 4.89
CA HIS A 318 11.14 1.16 5.83
C HIS A 318 11.99 -0.05 5.37
N PRO A 319 11.95 -0.52 4.11
CA PRO A 319 12.78 -1.68 3.73
C PRO A 319 14.27 -1.33 3.71
N PHE A 320 14.60 -0.09 3.34
CA PHE A 320 15.98 0.38 3.35
C PHE A 320 16.52 0.50 4.79
N VAL A 321 15.73 1.07 5.70
CA VAL A 321 16.09 1.16 7.13
C VAL A 321 16.24 -0.24 7.74
N MET A 322 15.31 -1.13 7.43
CA MET A 322 15.36 -2.53 7.89
C MET A 322 16.63 -3.22 7.39
N PHE A 323 16.97 -3.03 6.12
CA PHE A 323 18.21 -3.55 5.55
C PHE A 323 19.47 -3.10 6.32
N LEU A 324 19.52 -1.85 6.77
CA LEU A 324 20.67 -1.32 7.52
C LEU A 324 20.66 -1.74 9.00
N VAL A 325 19.49 -1.80 9.62
CA VAL A 325 19.37 -2.01 11.08
C VAL A 325 19.47 -3.49 11.45
N PHE A 326 18.97 -4.38 10.63
CA PHE A 326 18.92 -5.81 10.95
C PHE A 326 20.31 -6.44 11.19
N PRO A 327 21.33 -6.24 10.34
CA PRO A 327 22.67 -6.79 10.60
C PRO A 327 23.26 -6.29 11.91
N VAL A 328 23.01 -5.02 12.25
CA VAL A 328 23.45 -4.42 13.51
C VAL A 328 22.80 -5.12 14.72
N LEU A 329 21.50 -5.37 14.64
CA LEU A 329 20.78 -6.09 15.70
C LEU A 329 21.25 -7.53 15.85
N GLU A 330 21.47 -8.24 14.75
CA GLU A 330 22.00 -9.61 14.77
C GLU A 330 23.43 -9.65 15.35
N TYR A 331 24.30 -8.71 14.96
CA TYR A 331 25.62 -8.61 15.55
C TYR A 331 25.57 -8.39 17.07
N PHE A 332 24.77 -7.44 17.55
CA PHE A 332 24.61 -7.22 18.99
C PHE A 332 24.05 -8.45 19.72
N LYS A 333 23.13 -9.19 19.10
CA LYS A 333 22.58 -10.40 19.68
C LYS A 333 23.67 -11.46 19.87
N THR A 334 24.52 -11.71 18.88
CA THR A 334 25.60 -12.68 18.96
C THR A 334 26.65 -12.31 20.00
N VAL A 335 26.90 -10.99 20.17
CA VAL A 335 27.89 -10.49 21.15
C VAL A 335 27.35 -10.47 22.58
N ILE A 336 26.08 -10.04 22.77
CA ILE A 336 25.48 -9.87 24.12
C ILE A 336 24.90 -11.17 24.64
N PHE A 337 24.38 -12.03 23.78
CA PHE A 337 23.79 -13.33 24.11
C PHE A 337 24.47 -14.44 23.31
N PRO A 338 25.77 -14.75 23.60
CA PRO A 338 26.41 -15.86 22.92
C PRO A 338 25.61 -17.13 23.18
N VAL A 339 25.08 -17.75 22.11
CA VAL A 339 24.46 -19.05 22.20
C VAL A 339 25.60 -20.01 22.58
N ASN A 340 25.60 -20.45 23.83
CA ASN A 340 26.49 -21.52 24.26
C ASN A 340 26.14 -22.76 23.43
N SER A 341 26.96 -23.04 22.40
CA SER A 341 27.00 -24.32 21.70
C SER A 341 27.56 -25.36 22.68
N GLY A 342 26.66 -25.91 23.52
CA GLY A 342 26.96 -27.09 24.32
C GLY A 342 26.66 -28.37 23.56
#